data_b9c3adeaa8db69d4daff00c6b6044aca
#
_entry.id   b9c3adeaa8db69d4daff00c6b6044aca
#
_cell.length_a   1.000
_cell.length_b   1.000
_cell.length_c   1.000
_cell.angle_alpha   90.00
_cell.angle_beta   90.00
_cell.angle_gamma   90.00
#
_symmetry.space_group_name_H-M   'P 1'
#
loop_
_entity.id
_entity.type
_entity.pdbx_description
1 polymer ?
#
loop_
_entity_poly.entity_id
_entity_poly.type
_entity_poly.pdbx_seq_one_letter_code
_entity_poly.pdbx_strand_id
1 'polypeptide(L)'
;MLKDKNLLVLSHTYNSFIKDPVEILAKNFNKVYVLVRHNPLSELGNIIPLKFFKNRAKYSKRYLIDLTNKPENVEVIPVSFFYLPIKDLYLKAGPRHLRKVMQTIKKRNIKFDLIHAHFLWSAGYVGAKLSQKYNKPLVLTGHGYDVYKLPYSSKKFMKAIQSVLEQADKILTVSDENRKILNKLGAKDVRVLPNGYSKELFYFVEREKALKKLDLPRNRKIILTIGNLEEVKGYEYLIKAIKIVSKKEPSVLCLHIGSGSLEGQLKDLVTKLNIEKNFKFLGRKPHDKLVDYFGASEFFVSSSLSEGNPTVMFESLGCGKPYIGTKVGGVPDIINSPKYGLLCQPKDEQILADNIYKAIHKKWNTNEILKYSKQYSWDNVCKNILNIYERLLK
;
A
#
# COMPACT_ATOMS: atom_id res chain seq x y z
N MET A 1 18.09 17.15 15.90
CA MET A 1 19.33 16.46 15.50
C MET A 1 19.44 16.17 13.99
N LEU A 2 18.35 16.18 13.21
CA LEU A 2 18.37 15.89 11.74
C LEU A 2 18.12 17.13 10.87
N LYS A 3 17.88 18.30 11.44
CA LYS A 3 17.54 19.55 10.73
C LYS A 3 18.62 20.08 9.78
N ASP A 4 19.86 19.67 9.99
CA ASP A 4 21.01 19.99 9.14
C ASP A 4 21.34 18.90 8.11
N LYS A 5 20.62 17.77 8.15
CA LYS A 5 20.84 16.59 7.32
C LYS A 5 19.89 16.54 6.12
N ASN A 6 20.34 15.89 5.05
CA ASN A 6 19.53 15.61 3.86
C ASN A 6 19.25 14.13 3.75
N LEU A 7 18.00 13.79 3.42
CA LEU A 7 17.55 12.42 3.19
C LEU A 7 17.41 12.13 1.70
N LEU A 8 17.98 11.01 1.23
CA LEU A 8 17.74 10.47 -0.10
C LEU A 8 16.78 9.29 -0.03
N VAL A 9 15.60 9.46 -0.59
CA VAL A 9 14.60 8.39 -0.72
C VAL A 9 14.64 7.82 -2.13
N LEU A 10 14.76 6.50 -2.24
CA LEU A 10 14.71 5.77 -3.51
C LEU A 10 13.43 4.93 -3.53
N SER A 11 12.56 5.15 -4.50
CA SER A 11 11.27 4.45 -4.53
C SER A 11 10.77 4.15 -5.94
N HIS A 12 9.73 3.31 -6.01
CA HIS A 12 9.00 3.02 -7.26
C HIS A 12 7.81 3.95 -7.47
N THR A 13 7.42 4.67 -6.43
CA THR A 13 6.25 5.56 -6.44
C THR A 13 6.42 6.65 -5.40
N TYR A 14 5.70 7.75 -5.57
CA TYR A 14 5.49 8.79 -4.58
C TYR A 14 3.99 9.08 -4.49
N ASN A 15 3.27 8.18 -3.86
CA ASN A 15 1.85 8.28 -3.57
C ASN A 15 1.58 7.71 -2.16
N SER A 16 0.38 7.83 -1.65
CA SER A 16 -0.10 7.50 -0.29
C SER A 16 0.97 6.87 0.66
N PHE A 17 1.21 5.56 0.60
CA PHE A 17 2.06 4.85 1.57
C PHE A 17 3.57 5.18 1.52
N ILE A 18 4.04 5.93 0.51
CA ILE A 18 5.40 6.49 0.46
C ILE A 18 5.36 8.01 0.70
N LYS A 19 4.40 8.71 0.10
CA LYS A 19 4.27 10.16 0.19
C LYS A 19 4.01 10.59 1.63
N ASP A 20 2.97 10.06 2.26
CA ASP A 20 2.54 10.48 3.60
C ASP A 20 3.68 10.37 4.64
N PRO A 21 4.36 9.22 4.80
CA PRO A 21 5.48 9.15 5.73
C PRO A 21 6.67 10.04 5.32
N VAL A 22 6.98 10.17 4.03
CA VAL A 22 8.07 11.05 3.58
C VAL A 22 7.79 12.52 3.93
N GLU A 23 6.56 12.99 3.76
CA GLU A 23 6.18 14.37 4.09
C GLU A 23 6.22 14.65 5.59
N ILE A 24 5.88 13.67 6.43
CA ILE A 24 6.02 13.77 7.89
C ILE A 24 7.51 13.78 8.29
N LEU A 25 8.31 12.86 7.72
CA LEU A 25 9.75 12.79 7.97
C LEU A 25 10.47 14.08 7.54
N ALA A 26 10.05 14.68 6.42
CA ALA A 26 10.63 15.89 5.88
C ALA A 26 10.63 17.08 6.86
N LYS A 27 9.66 17.11 7.79
CA LYS A 27 9.62 18.12 8.86
C LYS A 27 10.87 18.11 9.76
N ASN A 28 11.66 17.03 9.74
CA ASN A 28 12.85 16.83 10.58
C ASN A 28 14.16 16.96 9.79
N PHE A 29 14.12 17.13 8.47
CA PHE A 29 15.31 17.25 7.61
C PHE A 29 15.44 18.65 7.01
N ASN A 30 16.67 19.00 6.63
CA ASN A 30 16.93 20.20 5.81
C ASN A 30 16.30 20.02 4.43
N LYS A 31 16.62 18.93 3.72
CA LYS A 31 16.05 18.59 2.43
C LYS A 31 15.83 17.10 2.27
N VAL A 32 14.76 16.74 1.57
CA VAL A 32 14.44 15.35 1.21
C VAL A 32 14.37 15.24 -0.30
N TYR A 33 15.23 14.41 -0.87
CA TYR A 33 15.22 14.07 -2.30
C TYR A 33 14.53 12.74 -2.49
N VAL A 34 13.46 12.69 -3.28
CA VAL A 34 12.75 11.47 -3.61
C VAL A 34 12.97 11.12 -5.07
N LEU A 35 13.79 10.12 -5.34
CA LEU A 35 14.05 9.64 -6.69
C LEU A 35 13.08 8.50 -7.02
N VAL A 36 12.13 8.77 -7.90
CA VAL A 36 11.08 7.82 -8.28
C VAL A 36 11.44 7.12 -9.58
N ARG A 37 11.57 5.81 -9.54
CA ARG A 37 11.79 4.99 -10.72
C ARG A 37 10.62 5.10 -11.70
N HIS A 38 10.91 5.36 -12.96
CA HIS A 38 9.92 5.46 -14.01
C HIS A 38 10.35 4.69 -15.28
N ASN A 39 9.40 4.00 -15.93
CA ASN A 39 9.61 3.38 -17.22
C ASN A 39 8.87 4.16 -18.32
N PRO A 40 9.58 4.81 -19.28
CA PRO A 40 8.91 5.61 -20.32
C PRO A 40 7.87 4.85 -21.14
N LEU A 41 8.01 3.52 -21.29
CA LEU A 41 7.01 2.70 -21.99
C LEU A 41 5.62 2.75 -21.35
N SER A 42 5.52 3.10 -20.07
CA SER A 42 4.23 3.22 -19.41
C SER A 42 3.43 4.46 -19.84
N GLU A 43 4.09 5.49 -20.37
CA GLU A 43 3.42 6.67 -20.91
C GLU A 43 2.63 6.34 -22.19
N LEU A 44 3.10 5.37 -22.99
CA LEU A 44 2.39 4.92 -24.19
C LEU A 44 1.00 4.37 -23.88
N GLY A 45 0.80 3.84 -22.68
CA GLY A 45 -0.51 3.35 -22.23
C GLY A 45 -1.58 4.45 -22.08
N ASN A 46 -1.17 5.71 -22.05
CA ASN A 46 -2.07 6.86 -22.02
C ASN A 46 -2.49 7.32 -23.43
N ILE A 47 -1.74 6.89 -24.46
CA ILE A 47 -1.91 7.38 -25.85
C ILE A 47 -2.44 6.26 -26.74
N ILE A 48 -1.93 5.03 -26.58
CA ILE A 48 -2.24 3.89 -27.44
C ILE A 48 -3.35 3.05 -26.81
N PRO A 49 -4.54 2.91 -27.44
CA PRO A 49 -5.70 2.21 -26.86
C PRO A 49 -5.57 0.67 -26.82
N LEU A 50 -4.44 0.10 -27.28
CA LEU A 50 -4.23 -1.34 -27.26
C LEU A 50 -4.15 -1.86 -25.82
N LYS A 51 -4.83 -2.98 -25.53
CA LYS A 51 -4.94 -3.61 -24.20
C LYS A 51 -3.59 -3.79 -23.50
N PHE A 52 -2.54 -4.15 -24.24
CA PHE A 52 -1.18 -4.32 -23.72
C PHE A 52 -0.60 -3.01 -23.16
N PHE A 53 -0.77 -1.88 -23.83
CA PHE A 53 -0.30 -0.57 -23.38
C PHE A 53 -1.21 0.01 -22.32
N LYS A 54 -2.53 -0.12 -22.48
CA LYS A 54 -3.54 0.36 -21.53
C LYS A 54 -3.31 -0.21 -20.12
N ASN A 55 -2.95 -1.50 -20.00
CA ASN A 55 -2.61 -2.13 -18.72
C ASN A 55 -1.33 -1.56 -18.07
N ARG A 56 -0.48 -0.87 -18.83
CA ARG A 56 0.76 -0.23 -18.33
C ARG A 56 0.56 1.23 -17.92
N ALA A 57 -0.53 1.86 -18.31
CA ALA A 57 -0.84 3.26 -17.98
C ALA A 57 -0.80 3.53 -16.47
N LYS A 58 -1.15 2.54 -15.64
CA LYS A 58 -1.09 2.61 -14.17
C LYS A 58 0.33 2.84 -13.59
N TYR A 59 1.37 2.68 -14.41
CA TYR A 59 2.76 2.95 -14.07
C TYR A 59 3.31 4.22 -14.73
N SER A 60 2.45 5.05 -15.32
CA SER A 60 2.83 6.37 -15.84
C SER A 60 3.03 7.37 -14.70
N LYS A 61 3.78 8.46 -14.96
CA LYS A 61 4.14 9.46 -13.94
C LYS A 61 2.92 9.99 -13.18
N ARG A 62 1.81 10.26 -13.89
CA ARG A 62 0.57 10.82 -13.29
C ARG A 62 -0.05 9.90 -12.23
N TYR A 63 0.23 8.58 -12.27
CA TYR A 63 -0.26 7.61 -11.27
C TYR A 63 0.82 7.22 -10.26
N LEU A 64 2.09 7.39 -10.60
CA LEU A 64 3.20 7.07 -9.70
C LEU A 64 3.57 8.24 -8.80
N ILE A 65 3.32 9.48 -9.20
CA ILE A 65 3.79 10.67 -8.50
C ILE A 65 2.62 11.59 -8.22
N ASP A 66 2.31 11.76 -6.95
CA ASP A 66 1.36 12.73 -6.44
C ASP A 66 2.10 13.89 -5.77
N LEU A 67 2.04 15.08 -6.39
CA LEU A 67 2.68 16.30 -5.89
C LEU A 67 1.73 17.21 -5.11
N THR A 68 0.49 16.78 -4.87
CA THR A 68 -0.51 17.58 -4.14
C THR A 68 -0.02 17.87 -2.74
N ASN A 69 -0.04 19.14 -2.32
CA ASN A 69 0.37 19.62 -0.98
C ASN A 69 1.80 19.21 -0.56
N LYS A 70 2.70 18.95 -1.52
CA LYS A 70 4.08 18.56 -1.25
C LYS A 70 4.84 19.65 -0.48
N PRO A 71 5.54 19.34 0.63
CA PRO A 71 6.38 20.30 1.35
C PRO A 71 7.47 20.90 0.46
N GLU A 72 7.85 22.16 0.71
CA GLU A 72 8.86 22.88 -0.08
C GLU A 72 10.24 22.22 -0.04
N ASN A 73 10.62 21.68 1.12
CA ASN A 73 11.90 20.98 1.30
C ASN A 73 11.91 19.54 0.76
N VAL A 74 10.83 19.06 0.13
CA VAL A 74 10.78 17.79 -0.57
C VAL A 74 10.93 18.01 -2.07
N GLU A 75 11.94 17.40 -2.70
CA GLU A 75 12.15 17.43 -4.14
C GLU A 75 11.91 16.04 -4.74
N VAL A 76 10.86 15.90 -5.55
CA VAL A 76 10.51 14.63 -6.20
C VAL A 76 11.01 14.62 -7.63
N ILE A 77 11.86 13.64 -7.95
CA ILE A 77 12.58 13.56 -9.23
C ILE A 77 12.28 12.22 -9.89
N PRO A 78 11.56 12.20 -11.04
CA PRO A 78 11.39 10.97 -11.81
C PRO A 78 12.70 10.57 -12.48
N VAL A 79 13.16 9.35 -12.21
CA VAL A 79 14.35 8.75 -12.83
C VAL A 79 13.91 7.77 -13.90
N SER A 80 13.94 8.23 -15.15
CA SER A 80 13.41 7.49 -16.30
C SER A 80 14.47 6.61 -16.96
N PHE A 81 14.16 5.32 -17.14
CA PHE A 81 14.97 4.36 -17.92
C PHE A 81 14.13 3.18 -18.38
N PHE A 82 14.54 2.54 -19.48
CA PHE A 82 13.85 1.37 -20.01
C PHE A 82 14.22 0.10 -19.27
N TYR A 83 13.20 -0.67 -18.88
CA TYR A 83 13.35 -2.01 -18.33
C TYR A 83 12.12 -2.87 -18.66
N LEU A 84 12.35 -4.20 -18.71
CA LEU A 84 11.29 -5.19 -18.88
C LEU A 84 11.13 -5.98 -17.57
N PRO A 85 9.93 -6.00 -16.97
CA PRO A 85 9.67 -6.75 -15.73
C PRO A 85 9.44 -8.25 -16.06
N ILE A 86 10.37 -8.87 -16.76
CA ILE A 86 10.28 -10.26 -17.24
C ILE A 86 11.45 -11.04 -16.65
N LYS A 87 11.18 -11.99 -15.75
CA LYS A 87 12.16 -12.91 -15.15
C LYS A 87 13.56 -12.27 -14.99
N ASP A 88 14.60 -12.95 -15.38
CA ASP A 88 15.99 -12.50 -15.23
C ASP A 88 16.35 -11.23 -16.02
N LEU A 89 15.58 -10.85 -17.04
CA LEU A 89 15.75 -9.56 -17.73
C LEU A 89 15.53 -8.38 -16.77
N TYR A 90 14.68 -8.56 -15.77
CA TYR A 90 14.44 -7.53 -14.76
C TYR A 90 15.65 -7.29 -13.85
N LEU A 91 16.60 -8.24 -13.75
CA LEU A 91 17.88 -8.00 -13.06
C LEU A 91 18.67 -6.85 -13.68
N LYS A 92 18.61 -6.67 -15.01
CA LYS A 92 19.25 -5.56 -15.71
C LYS A 92 18.69 -4.19 -15.34
N ALA A 93 17.53 -4.14 -14.68
CA ALA A 93 16.94 -2.88 -14.19
C ALA A 93 17.78 -2.26 -13.06
N GLY A 94 18.42 -3.05 -12.19
CA GLY A 94 19.26 -2.53 -11.11
C GLY A 94 20.43 -1.66 -11.61
N PRO A 95 21.35 -2.19 -12.43
CA PRO A 95 22.47 -1.41 -12.97
C PRO A 95 22.03 -0.22 -13.84
N ARG A 96 20.96 -0.34 -14.62
CA ARG A 96 20.41 0.77 -15.43
C ARG A 96 19.85 1.87 -14.54
N HIS A 97 19.13 1.50 -13.49
CA HIS A 97 18.59 2.44 -12.49
C HIS A 97 19.73 3.16 -11.79
N LEU A 98 20.75 2.44 -11.32
CA LEU A 98 21.94 3.03 -10.69
C LEU A 98 22.60 4.07 -11.57
N ARG A 99 22.87 3.75 -12.85
CA ARG A 99 23.48 4.67 -13.81
C ARG A 99 22.68 5.98 -13.91
N LYS A 100 21.36 5.89 -14.03
CA LYS A 100 20.48 7.07 -14.13
C LYS A 100 20.39 7.86 -12.85
N VAL A 101 20.33 7.20 -11.70
CA VAL A 101 20.36 7.86 -10.38
C VAL A 101 21.69 8.61 -10.21
N MET A 102 22.83 8.00 -10.51
CA MET A 102 24.14 8.66 -10.42
C MET A 102 24.26 9.89 -11.35
N GLN A 103 23.75 9.78 -12.58
CA GLN A 103 23.67 10.92 -13.50
C GLN A 103 22.81 12.06 -12.92
N THR A 104 21.67 11.71 -12.29
CA THR A 104 20.77 12.67 -11.66
C THR A 104 21.42 13.36 -10.46
N ILE A 105 22.08 12.58 -9.59
CA ILE A 105 22.82 13.09 -8.42
C ILE A 105 23.88 14.10 -8.87
N LYS A 106 24.71 13.74 -9.88
CA LYS A 106 25.76 14.63 -10.41
C LYS A 106 25.16 15.89 -11.05
N LYS A 107 24.17 15.74 -11.94
CA LYS A 107 23.56 16.87 -12.68
C LYS A 107 22.90 17.89 -11.75
N ARG A 108 22.27 17.43 -10.66
CA ARG A 108 21.53 18.28 -9.71
C ARG A 108 22.31 18.62 -8.45
N ASN A 109 23.59 18.21 -8.38
CA ASN A 109 24.44 18.38 -7.20
C ASN A 109 23.75 17.93 -5.89
N ILE A 110 23.11 16.76 -5.91
CA ILE A 110 22.38 16.22 -4.77
C ILE A 110 23.38 15.76 -3.70
N LYS A 111 23.30 16.37 -2.51
CA LYS A 111 24.05 15.96 -1.32
C LYS A 111 23.08 15.31 -0.34
N PHE A 112 23.47 14.18 0.26
CA PHE A 112 22.65 13.45 1.22
C PHE A 112 23.51 12.80 2.30
N ASP A 113 22.93 12.60 3.46
CA ASP A 113 23.57 12.04 4.64
C ASP A 113 23.05 10.65 4.98
N LEU A 114 21.82 10.33 4.55
CA LEU A 114 21.14 9.08 4.79
C LEU A 114 20.39 8.63 3.53
N ILE A 115 20.39 7.34 3.26
CA ILE A 115 19.62 6.73 2.17
C ILE A 115 18.51 5.87 2.76
N HIS A 116 17.26 6.05 2.29
CA HIS A 116 16.16 5.16 2.56
C HIS A 116 15.63 4.59 1.23
N ALA A 117 15.86 3.32 0.98
CA ALA A 117 15.37 2.65 -0.22
C ALA A 117 14.12 1.83 0.10
N HIS A 118 13.04 2.11 -0.62
CA HIS A 118 11.82 1.33 -0.60
C HIS A 118 11.82 0.33 -1.74
N PHE A 119 11.48 -0.92 -1.42
CA PHE A 119 11.58 -2.12 -2.27
C PHE A 119 13.01 -2.66 -2.44
N LEU A 120 13.15 -3.96 -2.25
CA LEU A 120 14.45 -4.66 -2.30
C LEU A 120 15.11 -4.58 -3.69
N TRP A 121 14.31 -4.48 -4.78
CA TRP A 121 14.77 -4.36 -6.17
C TRP A 121 13.88 -3.37 -6.94
N SER A 122 14.33 -2.44 -7.78
CA SER A 122 15.72 -2.07 -8.06
C SER A 122 16.23 -0.93 -7.15
N ALA A 123 15.34 -0.33 -6.35
CA ALA A 123 15.68 0.78 -5.44
C ALA A 123 16.68 0.33 -4.38
N GLY A 124 16.48 -0.84 -3.75
CA GLY A 124 17.41 -1.41 -2.77
C GLY A 124 18.81 -1.65 -3.36
N TYR A 125 18.89 -2.20 -4.58
CA TYR A 125 20.17 -2.34 -5.28
C TYR A 125 20.88 -0.99 -5.46
N VAL A 126 20.15 0.04 -5.87
CA VAL A 126 20.71 1.39 -6.01
C VAL A 126 21.17 1.93 -4.66
N GLY A 127 20.34 1.79 -3.62
CA GLY A 127 20.67 2.19 -2.25
C GLY A 127 21.96 1.55 -1.77
N ALA A 128 22.11 0.23 -1.92
CA ALA A 128 23.29 -0.52 -1.54
C ALA A 128 24.57 -0.01 -2.25
N LYS A 129 24.48 0.24 -3.57
CA LYS A 129 25.63 0.74 -4.33
C LYS A 129 25.98 2.20 -4.01
N LEU A 130 24.99 3.04 -3.70
CA LEU A 130 25.24 4.42 -3.27
C LEU A 130 25.83 4.46 -1.85
N SER A 131 25.31 3.64 -0.92
CA SER A 131 25.84 3.50 0.43
C SER A 131 27.33 3.17 0.42
N GLN A 132 27.73 2.15 -0.33
CA GLN A 132 29.14 1.79 -0.52
C GLN A 132 29.97 2.93 -1.12
N LYS A 133 29.45 3.58 -2.19
CA LYS A 133 30.20 4.61 -2.91
C LYS A 133 30.41 5.89 -2.10
N TYR A 134 29.40 6.34 -1.37
CA TYR A 134 29.41 7.63 -0.67
C TYR A 134 29.64 7.48 0.83
N ASN A 135 29.82 6.25 1.33
CA ASN A 135 29.96 5.92 2.74
C ASN A 135 28.83 6.57 3.58
N LYS A 136 27.57 6.31 3.16
CA LYS A 136 26.37 6.84 3.82
C LYS A 136 25.49 5.68 4.28
N PRO A 137 24.85 5.77 5.47
CA PRO A 137 24.00 4.71 5.98
C PRO A 137 22.79 4.45 5.09
N LEU A 138 22.40 3.17 5.00
CA LEU A 138 21.27 2.67 4.23
C LEU A 138 20.20 2.03 5.11
N VAL A 139 19.01 2.61 5.08
CA VAL A 139 17.78 1.95 5.53
C VAL A 139 17.07 1.34 4.33
N LEU A 140 16.66 0.08 4.45
CA LEU A 140 15.98 -0.65 3.38
C LEU A 140 14.61 -1.10 3.87
N THR A 141 13.53 -0.81 3.14
CA THR A 141 12.18 -1.28 3.46
C THR A 141 11.65 -2.24 2.41
N GLY A 142 11.35 -3.49 2.84
CA GLY A 142 10.63 -4.48 2.03
C GLY A 142 9.13 -4.42 2.28
N HIS A 143 8.32 -4.34 1.21
CA HIS A 143 6.88 -4.08 1.32
C HIS A 143 5.97 -5.31 1.14
N GLY A 144 6.36 -6.29 0.32
CA GLY A 144 5.52 -7.44 0.05
C GLY A 144 6.02 -8.28 -1.12
N TYR A 145 5.51 -8.08 -2.34
CA TYR A 145 5.93 -8.81 -3.53
C TYR A 145 7.46 -8.92 -3.69
N ASP A 146 8.17 -7.85 -3.38
CA ASP A 146 9.63 -7.76 -3.38
C ASP A 146 10.30 -8.63 -2.30
N VAL A 147 9.55 -9.05 -1.28
CA VAL A 147 9.99 -9.93 -0.19
C VAL A 147 9.59 -11.38 -0.43
N TYR A 148 8.28 -11.65 -0.62
CA TYR A 148 7.77 -13.02 -0.62
C TYR A 148 7.74 -13.68 -2.02
N LYS A 149 7.86 -12.95 -3.12
CA LYS A 149 7.76 -13.51 -4.47
C LYS A 149 9.00 -13.27 -5.33
N LEU A 150 9.49 -12.04 -5.40
CA LEU A 150 10.57 -11.67 -6.30
C LEU A 150 11.88 -12.45 -6.03
N PRO A 151 12.35 -12.66 -4.80
CA PRO A 151 13.57 -13.44 -4.52
C PRO A 151 13.50 -14.86 -5.06
N TYR A 152 12.32 -15.47 -5.01
CA TYR A 152 12.08 -16.86 -5.43
C TYR A 152 11.77 -17.02 -6.92
N SER A 153 11.77 -15.94 -7.68
CA SER A 153 11.55 -16.00 -9.15
C SER A 153 12.71 -16.65 -9.91
N SER A 154 13.94 -16.57 -9.37
CA SER A 154 15.10 -17.32 -9.85
C SER A 154 16.25 -17.31 -8.84
N LYS A 155 17.18 -18.28 -8.95
CA LYS A 155 18.43 -18.32 -8.15
C LYS A 155 19.26 -17.02 -8.29
N LYS A 156 19.24 -16.38 -9.46
CA LYS A 156 19.92 -15.10 -9.69
C LYS A 156 19.29 -13.95 -8.91
N PHE A 157 17.95 -13.89 -8.87
CA PHE A 157 17.24 -12.89 -8.04
C PHE A 157 17.49 -13.10 -6.56
N MET A 158 17.44 -14.35 -6.09
CA MET A 158 17.73 -14.65 -4.70
C MET A 158 19.11 -14.12 -4.27
N LYS A 159 20.18 -14.46 -5.03
CA LYS A 159 21.53 -13.97 -4.77
C LYS A 159 21.63 -12.45 -4.81
N ALA A 160 20.97 -11.82 -5.81
CA ALA A 160 21.00 -10.36 -5.94
C ALA A 160 20.34 -9.66 -4.75
N ILE A 161 19.21 -10.17 -4.26
CA ILE A 161 18.53 -9.63 -3.10
C ILE A 161 19.31 -9.90 -1.82
N GLN A 162 19.88 -11.10 -1.62
CA GLN A 162 20.76 -11.39 -0.48
C GLN A 162 21.91 -10.39 -0.41
N SER A 163 22.60 -10.12 -1.54
CA SER A 163 23.67 -9.11 -1.59
C SER A 163 23.19 -7.69 -1.24
N VAL A 164 21.94 -7.34 -1.54
CA VAL A 164 21.34 -6.04 -1.14
C VAL A 164 21.06 -6.01 0.36
N LEU A 165 20.54 -7.12 0.93
CA LEU A 165 20.25 -7.23 2.36
C LEU A 165 21.52 -7.15 3.22
N GLU A 166 22.64 -7.74 2.75
CA GLU A 166 23.94 -7.70 3.42
C GLU A 166 24.52 -6.27 3.53
N GLN A 167 24.14 -5.37 2.64
CA GLN A 167 24.67 -4.00 2.59
C GLN A 167 23.82 -2.98 3.37
N ALA A 168 22.66 -3.38 3.88
CA ALA A 168 21.77 -2.48 4.58
C ALA A 168 22.16 -2.39 6.07
N ASP A 169 22.32 -1.17 6.59
CA ASP A 169 22.57 -0.91 8.00
C ASP A 169 21.33 -1.18 8.87
N LYS A 170 20.14 -1.01 8.28
CA LYS A 170 18.88 -1.35 8.90
C LYS A 170 17.85 -1.81 7.88
N ILE A 171 17.18 -2.91 8.22
CA ILE A 171 16.11 -3.47 7.37
C ILE A 171 14.77 -3.31 8.09
N LEU A 172 13.81 -2.73 7.35
CA LEU A 172 12.43 -2.55 7.78
C LEU A 172 11.52 -3.42 6.92
N THR A 173 10.42 -3.86 7.49
CA THR A 173 9.35 -4.52 6.74
C THR A 173 8.01 -4.29 7.39
N VAL A 174 6.94 -4.58 6.66
CA VAL A 174 5.58 -4.19 7.04
C VAL A 174 4.79 -5.27 7.77
N SER A 175 5.31 -6.50 7.88
CA SER A 175 4.64 -7.62 8.57
C SER A 175 5.62 -8.61 9.17
N ASP A 176 5.14 -9.40 10.14
CA ASP A 176 5.93 -10.46 10.75
C ASP A 176 6.22 -11.61 9.78
N GLU A 177 5.30 -11.90 8.88
CA GLU A 177 5.50 -12.88 7.80
C GLU A 177 6.68 -12.46 6.90
N ASN A 178 6.72 -11.21 6.46
CA ASN A 178 7.84 -10.68 5.70
C ASN A 178 9.16 -10.74 6.48
N ARG A 179 9.15 -10.45 7.78
CA ARG A 179 10.33 -10.56 8.65
C ARG A 179 10.89 -11.96 8.64
N LYS A 180 10.04 -12.98 8.80
CA LYS A 180 10.45 -14.39 8.75
C LYS A 180 11.09 -14.76 7.42
N ILE A 181 10.54 -14.25 6.31
CA ILE A 181 11.09 -14.47 4.97
C ILE A 181 12.45 -13.78 4.81
N LEU A 182 12.56 -12.52 5.21
CA LEU A 182 13.81 -11.75 5.14
C LEU A 182 14.92 -12.41 5.96
N ASN A 183 14.63 -12.91 7.17
CA ASN A 183 15.58 -13.65 8.00
C ASN A 183 16.06 -14.94 7.29
N LYS A 184 15.16 -15.69 6.62
CA LYS A 184 15.53 -16.86 5.79
C LYS A 184 16.40 -16.48 4.58
N LEU A 185 16.28 -15.26 4.07
CA LEU A 185 17.13 -14.75 2.99
C LEU A 185 18.48 -14.22 3.49
N GLY A 186 18.77 -14.29 4.81
CA GLY A 186 20.03 -13.87 5.40
C GLY A 186 20.03 -12.43 5.94
N ALA A 187 18.89 -11.75 5.98
CA ALA A 187 18.79 -10.43 6.57
C ALA A 187 19.06 -10.46 8.08
N LYS A 188 19.87 -9.51 8.56
CA LYS A 188 20.13 -9.29 9.98
C LYS A 188 19.33 -8.09 10.49
N ASP A 189 18.93 -8.11 11.77
CA ASP A 189 18.26 -7.00 12.46
C ASP A 189 17.05 -6.40 11.69
N VAL A 190 16.10 -7.26 11.32
CA VAL A 190 14.86 -6.85 10.64
C VAL A 190 13.84 -6.35 11.67
N ARG A 191 13.41 -5.09 11.51
CA ARG A 191 12.35 -4.50 12.33
C ARG A 191 11.03 -4.44 11.56
N VAL A 192 9.95 -4.89 12.19
CA VAL A 192 8.60 -4.74 11.64
C VAL A 192 8.06 -3.37 12.01
N LEU A 193 7.72 -2.59 11.01
CA LEU A 193 6.98 -1.33 11.10
C LEU A 193 5.82 -1.41 10.10
N PRO A 194 4.60 -1.66 10.57
CA PRO A 194 3.42 -1.71 9.72
C PRO A 194 3.22 -0.39 8.95
N ASN A 195 2.50 -0.46 7.84
CA ASN A 195 2.00 0.74 7.20
C ASN A 195 1.10 1.53 8.16
N GLY A 196 0.80 2.76 7.80
CA GLY A 196 -0.06 3.62 8.59
C GLY A 196 -1.15 4.30 7.76
N TYR A 197 -1.83 5.26 8.38
CA TYR A 197 -2.81 6.13 7.76
C TYR A 197 -2.58 7.59 8.16
N SER A 198 -3.02 8.53 7.30
CA SER A 198 -3.06 9.96 7.63
C SER A 198 -4.31 10.25 8.48
N LYS A 199 -4.11 10.70 9.72
CA LYS A 199 -5.21 11.11 10.61
C LYS A 199 -5.90 12.39 10.15
N GLU A 200 -5.26 13.18 9.27
CA GLU A 200 -5.81 14.37 8.64
C GLU A 200 -6.82 14.01 7.55
N LEU A 201 -6.62 12.86 6.89
CA LEU A 201 -7.49 12.38 5.82
C LEU A 201 -8.53 11.36 6.31
N PHE A 202 -8.18 10.53 7.31
CA PHE A 202 -9.00 9.44 7.80
C PHE A 202 -9.30 9.61 9.29
N TYR A 203 -10.49 10.03 9.56
CA TYR A 203 -11.02 10.30 10.89
C TYR A 203 -12.50 9.88 10.99
N PHE A 204 -13.03 9.84 12.18
CA PHE A 204 -14.43 9.49 12.38
C PHE A 204 -15.38 10.52 11.76
N VAL A 205 -16.27 10.05 10.91
CA VAL A 205 -17.38 10.82 10.35
C VAL A 205 -18.68 10.16 10.75
N GLU A 206 -19.61 10.95 11.28
CA GLU A 206 -20.92 10.50 11.67
C GLU A 206 -21.70 9.95 10.46
N ARG A 207 -22.32 8.76 10.63
CA ARG A 207 -22.94 8.02 9.54
C ARG A 207 -24.01 8.82 8.80
N GLU A 208 -24.89 9.49 9.52
CA GLU A 208 -26.00 10.27 8.93
C GLU A 208 -25.48 11.44 8.07
N LYS A 209 -24.42 12.11 8.51
CA LYS A 209 -23.74 13.18 7.72
C LYS A 209 -23.13 12.63 6.45
N ALA A 210 -22.45 11.48 6.53
CA ALA A 210 -21.83 10.83 5.39
C ALA A 210 -22.87 10.32 4.38
N LEU A 211 -23.96 9.69 4.84
CA LEU A 211 -25.05 9.23 3.97
C LEU A 211 -25.70 10.40 3.22
N LYS A 212 -25.98 11.51 3.91
CA LYS A 212 -26.55 12.71 3.30
C LYS A 212 -25.60 13.29 2.24
N LYS A 213 -24.30 13.40 2.55
CA LYS A 213 -23.28 13.97 1.66
C LYS A 213 -23.09 13.16 0.40
N LEU A 214 -23.21 11.83 0.49
CA LEU A 214 -23.02 10.90 -0.63
C LEU A 214 -24.33 10.51 -1.33
N ASP A 215 -25.46 11.05 -0.92
CA ASP A 215 -26.80 10.70 -1.40
C ASP A 215 -27.04 9.17 -1.38
N LEU A 216 -26.71 8.56 -0.23
CA LEU A 216 -26.83 7.12 -0.03
C LEU A 216 -28.09 6.78 0.81
N PRO A 217 -28.76 5.66 0.54
CA PRO A 217 -29.99 5.28 1.21
C PRO A 217 -29.76 4.92 2.68
N ARG A 218 -30.58 5.49 3.58
CA ARG A 218 -30.50 5.29 5.04
C ARG A 218 -30.93 3.90 5.48
N ASN A 219 -31.84 3.28 4.73
CA ASN A 219 -32.42 1.96 5.03
C ASN A 219 -31.56 0.78 4.54
N ARG A 220 -30.31 1.03 4.10
CA ARG A 220 -29.39 -0.01 3.63
C ARG A 220 -28.26 -0.23 4.64
N LYS A 221 -27.86 -1.50 4.80
CA LYS A 221 -26.64 -1.89 5.50
C LYS A 221 -25.47 -1.78 4.53
N ILE A 222 -24.81 -0.61 4.54
CA ILE A 222 -23.72 -0.30 3.61
C ILE A 222 -22.43 -0.89 4.13
N ILE A 223 -21.75 -1.65 3.29
CA ILE A 223 -20.39 -2.15 3.53
C ILE A 223 -19.48 -1.63 2.42
N LEU A 224 -18.21 -1.38 2.74
CA LEU A 224 -17.27 -0.74 1.84
C LEU A 224 -16.13 -1.69 1.50
N THR A 225 -15.75 -1.72 0.22
CA THR A 225 -14.50 -2.33 -0.23
C THR A 225 -13.77 -1.41 -1.20
N ILE A 226 -12.44 -1.31 -1.06
CA ILE A 226 -11.61 -0.38 -1.83
C ILE A 226 -10.39 -1.13 -2.36
N GLY A 227 -10.12 -1.00 -3.64
CA GLY A 227 -8.91 -1.56 -4.26
C GLY A 227 -9.01 -1.73 -5.76
N ASN A 228 -7.88 -2.03 -6.39
CA ASN A 228 -7.85 -2.29 -7.82
C ASN A 228 -8.54 -3.63 -8.13
N LEU A 229 -9.34 -3.66 -9.22
CA LEU A 229 -10.00 -4.87 -9.71
C LEU A 229 -8.99 -5.78 -10.43
N GLU A 230 -8.16 -6.44 -9.61
CA GLU A 230 -7.10 -7.36 -10.02
C GLU A 230 -7.29 -8.71 -9.31
N GLU A 231 -6.79 -9.80 -9.89
CA GLU A 231 -6.95 -11.16 -9.39
C GLU A 231 -6.55 -11.32 -7.91
N VAL A 232 -5.43 -10.69 -7.52
CA VAL A 232 -4.90 -10.75 -6.15
C VAL A 232 -5.86 -10.22 -5.08
N LYS A 233 -6.87 -9.41 -5.46
CA LYS A 233 -7.88 -8.87 -4.54
C LYS A 233 -9.07 -9.79 -4.30
N GLY A 234 -9.23 -10.87 -5.10
CA GLY A 234 -10.21 -11.91 -4.87
C GLY A 234 -11.67 -11.45 -4.85
N TYR A 235 -12.03 -10.41 -5.60
CA TYR A 235 -13.39 -9.85 -5.57
C TYR A 235 -14.47 -10.81 -6.00
N GLU A 236 -14.14 -11.86 -6.76
CA GLU A 236 -15.09 -12.93 -7.09
C GLU A 236 -15.65 -13.63 -5.82
N TYR A 237 -14.78 -13.85 -4.82
CA TYR A 237 -15.19 -14.45 -3.53
C TYR A 237 -16.07 -13.49 -2.73
N LEU A 238 -15.75 -12.18 -2.75
CA LEU A 238 -16.60 -11.18 -2.11
C LEU A 238 -17.98 -11.09 -2.76
N ILE A 239 -18.05 -11.06 -4.08
CA ILE A 239 -19.33 -11.01 -4.82
C ILE A 239 -20.20 -12.25 -4.50
N LYS A 240 -19.60 -13.44 -4.48
CA LYS A 240 -20.29 -14.67 -4.07
C LYS A 240 -20.74 -14.61 -2.61
N ALA A 241 -19.89 -14.11 -1.71
CA ALA A 241 -20.25 -13.91 -0.30
C ALA A 241 -21.44 -12.95 -0.14
N ILE A 242 -21.45 -11.82 -0.88
CA ILE A 242 -22.59 -10.90 -0.88
C ILE A 242 -23.87 -11.56 -1.37
N LYS A 243 -23.80 -12.45 -2.38
CA LYS A 243 -24.96 -13.26 -2.81
C LYS A 243 -25.51 -14.11 -1.68
N ILE A 244 -24.65 -14.73 -0.88
CA ILE A 244 -25.07 -15.54 0.27
C ILE A 244 -25.72 -14.65 1.34
N VAL A 245 -25.07 -13.53 1.68
CA VAL A 245 -25.56 -12.57 2.67
C VAL A 245 -26.90 -11.98 2.25
N SER A 246 -27.07 -11.58 0.99
CA SER A 246 -28.28 -10.91 0.49
C SER A 246 -29.56 -11.75 0.60
N LYS A 247 -29.43 -13.08 0.72
CA LYS A 247 -30.57 -13.99 0.97
C LYS A 247 -31.11 -13.86 2.40
N LYS A 248 -30.22 -13.57 3.38
CA LYS A 248 -30.55 -13.45 4.81
C LYS A 248 -30.75 -11.99 5.25
N GLU A 249 -30.05 -11.08 4.57
CA GLU A 249 -30.07 -9.64 4.82
C GLU A 249 -30.23 -8.88 3.48
N PRO A 250 -31.44 -8.76 2.95
CA PRO A 250 -31.69 -8.09 1.65
C PRO A 250 -31.32 -6.62 1.63
N SER A 251 -31.20 -5.98 2.81
CA SER A 251 -30.81 -4.59 2.94
C SER A 251 -29.30 -4.36 2.74
N VAL A 252 -28.48 -5.41 2.65
CA VAL A 252 -27.03 -5.25 2.43
C VAL A 252 -26.73 -4.58 1.11
N LEU A 253 -25.80 -3.62 1.12
CA LEU A 253 -25.25 -2.95 -0.07
C LEU A 253 -23.74 -2.86 0.04
N CYS A 254 -23.03 -3.58 -0.79
CA CYS A 254 -21.58 -3.48 -0.92
C CYS A 254 -21.23 -2.41 -1.96
N LEU A 255 -20.47 -1.41 -1.54
CA LEU A 255 -19.93 -0.38 -2.42
C LEU A 255 -18.47 -0.68 -2.71
N HIS A 256 -18.13 -0.86 -3.98
CA HIS A 256 -16.75 -1.03 -4.41
C HIS A 256 -16.20 0.28 -5.01
N ILE A 257 -15.04 0.71 -4.50
CA ILE A 257 -14.29 1.86 -5.02
C ILE A 257 -12.96 1.37 -5.60
N GLY A 258 -12.74 1.65 -6.87
CA GLY A 258 -11.55 1.27 -7.60
C GLY A 258 -11.85 0.99 -9.07
N SER A 259 -10.83 0.55 -9.80
CA SER A 259 -10.93 0.09 -11.19
C SER A 259 -9.82 -0.91 -11.46
N GLY A 260 -9.92 -1.69 -12.53
CA GLY A 260 -8.87 -2.65 -12.87
C GLY A 260 -9.22 -3.53 -14.06
N SER A 261 -8.33 -4.49 -14.34
CA SER A 261 -8.42 -5.34 -15.53
C SER A 261 -9.62 -6.30 -15.51
N LEU A 262 -10.14 -6.62 -14.33
CA LEU A 262 -11.25 -7.57 -14.14
C LEU A 262 -12.63 -6.89 -14.08
N GLU A 263 -12.73 -5.57 -14.29
CA GLU A 263 -13.98 -4.83 -14.09
C GLU A 263 -15.17 -5.40 -14.88
N GLY A 264 -14.98 -5.72 -16.17
CA GLY A 264 -16.03 -6.33 -17.00
C GLY A 264 -16.48 -7.67 -16.45
N GLN A 265 -15.53 -8.59 -16.21
CA GLN A 265 -15.82 -9.93 -15.70
C GLN A 265 -16.56 -9.91 -14.34
N LEU A 266 -16.18 -9.00 -13.46
CA LEU A 266 -16.81 -8.88 -12.14
C LEU A 266 -18.21 -8.25 -12.22
N LYS A 267 -18.47 -7.34 -13.13
CA LYS A 267 -19.81 -6.83 -13.43
C LYS A 267 -20.71 -7.92 -13.98
N ASP A 268 -20.21 -8.71 -14.94
CA ASP A 268 -20.94 -9.86 -15.51
C ASP A 268 -21.28 -10.89 -14.42
N LEU A 269 -20.35 -11.12 -13.45
CA LEU A 269 -20.61 -12.01 -12.31
C LEU A 269 -21.72 -11.46 -11.40
N VAL A 270 -21.75 -10.17 -11.11
CA VAL A 270 -22.83 -9.52 -10.32
C VAL A 270 -24.19 -9.70 -10.99
N THR A 271 -24.27 -9.48 -12.32
CA THR A 271 -25.50 -9.68 -13.10
C THR A 271 -25.92 -11.16 -13.13
N LYS A 272 -24.98 -12.09 -13.41
CA LYS A 272 -25.25 -13.53 -13.39
C LYS A 272 -25.81 -14.03 -12.05
N LEU A 273 -25.38 -13.41 -10.94
CA LEU A 273 -25.87 -13.76 -9.60
C LEU A 273 -27.14 -12.99 -9.18
N ASN A 274 -27.66 -12.09 -10.03
CA ASN A 274 -28.82 -11.24 -9.76
C ASN A 274 -28.70 -10.47 -8.42
N ILE A 275 -27.58 -9.75 -8.24
CA ILE A 275 -27.29 -8.95 -7.01
C ILE A 275 -26.91 -7.48 -7.30
N GLU A 276 -27.32 -6.92 -8.44
CA GLU A 276 -27.04 -5.53 -8.82
C GLU A 276 -27.58 -4.53 -7.79
N LYS A 277 -28.62 -4.91 -7.06
CA LYS A 277 -29.17 -4.12 -5.94
C LYS A 277 -28.32 -4.18 -4.67
N ASN A 278 -27.41 -5.16 -4.57
CA ASN A 278 -26.62 -5.46 -3.37
C ASN A 278 -25.11 -5.20 -3.58
N PHE A 279 -24.65 -5.00 -4.82
CA PHE A 279 -23.25 -4.74 -5.14
C PHE A 279 -23.13 -3.66 -6.20
N LYS A 280 -22.43 -2.54 -5.89
CA LYS A 280 -22.26 -1.42 -6.80
C LYS A 280 -20.80 -1.06 -7.00
N PHE A 281 -20.36 -0.90 -8.26
CA PHE A 281 -19.06 -0.40 -8.65
C PHE A 281 -19.14 1.13 -8.82
N LEU A 282 -18.40 1.88 -8.00
CA LEU A 282 -18.41 3.35 -8.01
C LEU A 282 -17.26 3.95 -8.82
N GLY A 283 -16.41 3.11 -9.41
CA GLY A 283 -15.19 3.57 -10.06
C GLY A 283 -14.16 4.15 -9.08
N ARG A 284 -13.14 4.82 -9.61
CA ARG A 284 -12.13 5.49 -8.75
C ARG A 284 -12.70 6.74 -8.12
N LYS A 285 -12.28 6.98 -6.88
CA LYS A 285 -12.56 8.22 -6.14
C LYS A 285 -11.23 8.84 -5.67
N PRO A 286 -11.16 10.16 -5.53
CA PRO A 286 -10.03 10.83 -4.90
C PRO A 286 -9.81 10.31 -3.47
N HIS A 287 -8.54 10.21 -3.05
CA HIS A 287 -8.18 9.61 -1.76
C HIS A 287 -8.76 10.39 -0.57
N ASP A 288 -8.79 11.72 -0.64
CA ASP A 288 -9.38 12.63 0.33
C ASP A 288 -10.92 12.52 0.46
N LYS A 289 -11.60 11.87 -0.51
CA LYS A 289 -13.05 11.64 -0.47
C LYS A 289 -13.43 10.30 0.14
N LEU A 290 -12.47 9.41 0.38
CA LEU A 290 -12.76 8.07 0.90
C LEU A 290 -13.29 8.09 2.32
N VAL A 291 -12.94 9.08 3.13
CA VAL A 291 -13.40 9.24 4.52
C VAL A 291 -14.93 9.28 4.64
N ASP A 292 -15.62 9.91 3.69
CA ASP A 292 -17.07 9.95 3.68
C ASP A 292 -17.69 8.56 3.42
N TYR A 293 -17.08 7.76 2.52
CA TYR A 293 -17.51 6.38 2.26
C TYR A 293 -17.27 5.46 3.47
N PHE A 294 -16.14 5.61 4.16
CA PHE A 294 -15.93 4.94 5.44
C PHE A 294 -16.99 5.38 6.45
N GLY A 295 -17.25 6.68 6.58
CA GLY A 295 -18.29 7.22 7.47
C GLY A 295 -19.66 6.60 7.23
N ALA A 296 -20.07 6.49 5.96
CA ALA A 296 -21.36 5.92 5.54
C ALA A 296 -21.48 4.40 5.76
N SER A 297 -20.36 3.67 5.82
CA SER A 297 -20.36 2.22 5.93
C SER A 297 -20.47 1.71 7.36
N GLU A 298 -20.97 0.48 7.53
CA GLU A 298 -20.96 -0.25 8.81
C GLU A 298 -19.52 -0.71 9.12
N PHE A 299 -18.83 -1.25 8.09
CA PHE A 299 -17.47 -1.75 8.18
C PHE A 299 -16.81 -1.82 6.80
N PHE A 300 -15.52 -2.07 6.80
CA PHE A 300 -14.73 -2.34 5.60
C PHE A 300 -14.56 -3.85 5.39
N VAL A 301 -14.65 -4.32 4.13
CA VAL A 301 -14.45 -5.73 3.77
C VAL A 301 -13.38 -5.90 2.71
N SER A 302 -12.54 -6.94 2.87
CA SER A 302 -11.50 -7.33 1.92
C SER A 302 -11.45 -8.84 1.71
N SER A 303 -11.41 -9.27 0.46
CA SER A 303 -11.33 -10.68 0.04
C SER A 303 -9.97 -11.04 -0.55
N SER A 304 -8.93 -10.26 -0.28
CA SER A 304 -7.62 -10.39 -0.91
C SER A 304 -7.02 -11.79 -0.76
N LEU A 305 -6.38 -12.27 -1.83
CA LEU A 305 -5.68 -13.55 -1.86
C LEU A 305 -4.23 -13.43 -1.38
N SER A 306 -3.67 -12.25 -1.45
CA SER A 306 -2.31 -11.93 -0.99
C SER A 306 -2.16 -10.44 -0.75
N GLU A 307 -1.52 -10.06 0.33
CA GLU A 307 -1.18 -8.69 0.71
C GLU A 307 0.20 -8.64 1.37
N GLY A 308 0.84 -7.47 1.33
CA GLY A 308 1.94 -7.20 2.26
C GLY A 308 1.37 -6.69 3.58
N ASN A 309 0.83 -5.47 3.54
CA ASN A 309 0.18 -4.81 4.67
C ASN A 309 -0.73 -3.70 4.11
N PRO A 310 -2.03 -3.97 3.88
CA PRO A 310 -2.90 -3.08 3.13
C PRO A 310 -3.19 -1.77 3.87
N THR A 311 -2.86 -0.61 3.26
CA THR A 311 -3.07 0.71 3.87
C THR A 311 -4.54 0.98 4.18
N VAL A 312 -5.44 0.54 3.32
CA VAL A 312 -6.89 0.70 3.49
C VAL A 312 -7.44 0.07 4.77
N MET A 313 -6.76 -0.95 5.31
CA MET A 313 -7.09 -1.52 6.62
C MET A 313 -6.87 -0.49 7.74
N PHE A 314 -5.75 0.23 7.71
CA PHE A 314 -5.45 1.27 8.70
C PHE A 314 -6.36 2.48 8.53
N GLU A 315 -6.68 2.85 7.29
CA GLU A 315 -7.63 3.90 6.95
C GLU A 315 -9.03 3.59 7.52
N SER A 316 -9.47 2.33 7.36
CA SER A 316 -10.72 1.83 7.96
C SER A 316 -10.72 1.99 9.48
N LEU A 317 -9.69 1.47 10.16
CA LEU A 317 -9.53 1.58 11.61
C LEU A 317 -9.42 3.05 12.06
N GLY A 318 -8.73 3.90 11.29
CA GLY A 318 -8.62 5.34 11.51
C GLY A 318 -9.95 6.07 11.44
N CYS A 319 -10.89 5.56 10.66
CA CYS A 319 -12.28 6.03 10.60
C CYS A 319 -13.20 5.37 11.65
N GLY A 320 -12.66 4.55 12.56
CA GLY A 320 -13.42 3.83 13.58
C GLY A 320 -14.25 2.66 13.03
N LYS A 321 -13.92 2.16 11.82
CA LYS A 321 -14.63 1.06 11.18
C LYS A 321 -13.85 -0.25 11.32
N PRO A 322 -14.52 -1.34 11.75
CA PRO A 322 -13.87 -2.65 11.85
C PRO A 322 -13.53 -3.21 10.46
N TYR A 323 -12.54 -4.09 10.43
CA TYR A 323 -12.09 -4.77 9.22
C TYR A 323 -12.58 -6.21 9.17
N ILE A 324 -13.28 -6.57 8.11
CA ILE A 324 -13.73 -7.95 7.85
C ILE A 324 -12.95 -8.45 6.63
N GLY A 325 -12.29 -9.59 6.73
CA GLY A 325 -11.52 -10.04 5.55
C GLY A 325 -10.70 -11.29 5.73
N THR A 326 -9.69 -11.43 4.87
CA THR A 326 -8.88 -12.64 4.75
C THR A 326 -7.58 -12.56 5.55
N LYS A 327 -7.14 -13.72 6.07
CA LYS A 327 -5.86 -13.90 6.80
C LYS A 327 -4.71 -13.97 5.81
N VAL A 328 -4.25 -12.81 5.32
CA VAL A 328 -3.14 -12.72 4.35
C VAL A 328 -2.13 -11.67 4.77
N GLY A 329 -0.84 -11.94 4.57
CA GLY A 329 0.26 -11.04 4.89
C GLY A 329 0.21 -10.50 6.33
N GLY A 330 0.33 -9.19 6.49
CA GLY A 330 0.29 -8.53 7.80
C GLY A 330 -1.11 -8.29 8.37
N VAL A 331 -2.19 -8.73 7.71
CA VAL A 331 -3.56 -8.52 8.22
C VAL A 331 -3.76 -9.16 9.59
N PRO A 332 -3.34 -10.43 9.86
CA PRO A 332 -3.51 -11.04 11.18
C PRO A 332 -2.71 -10.36 12.29
N ASP A 333 -1.60 -9.70 11.95
CA ASP A 333 -0.77 -8.99 12.94
C ASP A 333 -1.52 -7.76 13.51
N ILE A 334 -2.41 -7.16 12.70
CA ILE A 334 -3.18 -5.97 13.02
C ILE A 334 -4.57 -6.32 13.53
N ILE A 335 -5.29 -7.18 12.82
CA ILE A 335 -6.63 -7.65 13.23
C ILE A 335 -6.46 -8.90 14.12
N ASN A 336 -5.88 -8.69 15.27
CA ASN A 336 -5.52 -9.74 16.24
C ASN A 336 -6.59 -9.96 17.34
N SER A 337 -7.71 -9.26 17.25
CA SER A 337 -8.84 -9.38 18.20
C SER A 337 -10.17 -9.21 17.46
N PRO A 338 -11.23 -9.94 17.90
CA PRO A 338 -12.58 -9.75 17.39
C PRO A 338 -13.17 -8.37 17.72
N LYS A 339 -12.48 -7.55 18.49
CA LYS A 339 -12.82 -6.15 18.75
C LYS A 339 -12.57 -5.23 17.53
N TYR A 340 -11.61 -5.59 16.69
CA TYR A 340 -11.17 -4.77 15.56
C TYR A 340 -11.62 -5.32 14.21
N GLY A 341 -12.05 -6.60 14.17
CA GLY A 341 -12.51 -7.21 12.94
C GLY A 341 -12.71 -8.73 13.04
N LEU A 342 -13.07 -9.34 11.90
CA LEU A 342 -13.24 -10.78 11.76
C LEU A 342 -12.48 -11.26 10.54
N LEU A 343 -11.74 -12.37 10.67
CA LEU A 343 -10.89 -12.91 9.62
C LEU A 343 -11.29 -14.34 9.24
N CYS A 344 -11.19 -14.66 7.94
CA CYS A 344 -11.33 -16.01 7.39
C CYS A 344 -10.12 -16.39 6.52
N GLN A 345 -10.04 -17.64 6.08
CA GLN A 345 -9.06 -18.04 5.08
C GLN A 345 -9.40 -17.41 3.72
N PRO A 346 -8.40 -17.11 2.86
CA PRO A 346 -8.67 -16.67 1.50
C PRO A 346 -9.37 -17.78 0.69
N LYS A 347 -10.13 -17.39 -0.33
CA LYS A 347 -10.93 -18.27 -1.21
C LYS A 347 -12.07 -19.00 -0.51
N ASP A 348 -12.53 -18.52 0.63
CA ASP A 348 -13.66 -19.10 1.37
C ASP A 348 -14.81 -18.09 1.42
N GLU A 349 -15.65 -18.10 0.39
CA GLU A 349 -16.80 -17.22 0.28
C GLU A 349 -17.87 -17.49 1.32
N GLN A 350 -17.99 -18.75 1.82
CA GLN A 350 -18.98 -19.08 2.82
C GLN A 350 -18.63 -18.48 4.18
N ILE A 351 -17.39 -18.68 4.65
CA ILE A 351 -16.93 -18.12 5.93
C ILE A 351 -16.85 -16.58 5.85
N LEU A 352 -16.48 -16.04 4.68
CA LEU A 352 -16.52 -14.59 4.47
C LEU A 352 -17.96 -14.05 4.60
N ALA A 353 -18.95 -14.73 4.01
CA ALA A 353 -20.36 -14.36 4.14
C ALA A 353 -20.84 -14.44 5.58
N ASP A 354 -20.50 -15.50 6.32
CA ASP A 354 -20.87 -15.65 7.73
C ASP A 354 -20.25 -14.55 8.59
N ASN A 355 -19.00 -14.17 8.33
CA ASN A 355 -18.33 -13.07 9.01
C ASN A 355 -18.98 -11.69 8.68
N ILE A 356 -19.36 -11.48 7.41
CA ILE A 356 -20.09 -10.27 7.00
C ILE A 356 -21.45 -10.21 7.73
N TYR A 357 -22.21 -11.31 7.72
CA TYR A 357 -23.50 -11.38 8.40
C TYR A 357 -23.37 -11.12 9.91
N LYS A 358 -22.41 -11.77 10.57
CA LYS A 358 -22.08 -11.51 11.98
C LYS A 358 -21.72 -10.04 12.23
N ALA A 359 -20.91 -9.46 11.34
CA ALA A 359 -20.45 -8.08 11.49
C ALA A 359 -21.60 -7.06 11.36
N ILE A 360 -22.60 -7.31 10.49
CA ILE A 360 -23.80 -6.47 10.34
C ILE A 360 -24.61 -6.41 11.66
N HIS A 361 -24.69 -7.53 12.39
CA HIS A 361 -25.49 -7.65 13.61
C HIS A 361 -24.69 -7.43 14.90
N LYS A 362 -23.36 -7.31 14.80
CA LYS A 362 -22.49 -7.05 15.95
C LYS A 362 -22.46 -5.57 16.29
N LYS A 363 -22.64 -5.25 17.58
CA LYS A 363 -22.40 -3.90 18.10
C LYS A 363 -20.91 -3.66 18.27
N TRP A 364 -20.35 -2.81 17.43
CA TRP A 364 -18.94 -2.43 17.45
C TRP A 364 -18.67 -1.23 18.34
N ASN A 365 -17.56 -1.26 19.08
CA ASN A 365 -17.12 -0.12 19.87
C ASN A 365 -16.18 0.77 19.04
N THR A 366 -16.76 1.77 18.38
CA THR A 366 -16.02 2.73 17.55
C THR A 366 -14.89 3.42 18.31
N ASN A 367 -15.10 3.83 19.56
CA ASN A 367 -14.07 4.49 20.36
C ASN A 367 -12.88 3.58 20.66
N GLU A 368 -13.12 2.30 20.91
CA GLU A 368 -12.06 1.31 21.12
C GLU A 368 -11.23 1.10 19.83
N ILE A 369 -11.90 1.02 18.66
CA ILE A 369 -11.24 0.92 17.36
C ILE A 369 -10.39 2.17 17.08
N LEU A 370 -10.94 3.37 17.30
CA LEU A 370 -10.20 4.63 17.14
C LEU A 370 -8.99 4.72 18.06
N LYS A 371 -9.14 4.30 19.32
CA LYS A 371 -8.02 4.26 20.28
C LYS A 371 -6.94 3.30 19.81
N TYR A 372 -7.34 2.12 19.34
CA TYR A 372 -6.41 1.10 18.79
C TYR A 372 -5.68 1.60 17.56
N SER A 373 -6.38 2.27 16.63
CA SER A 373 -5.81 2.74 15.37
C SER A 373 -4.71 3.79 15.55
N LYS A 374 -4.72 4.59 16.62
CA LYS A 374 -3.76 5.70 16.85
C LYS A 374 -2.30 5.27 16.76
N GLN A 375 -1.96 4.05 17.19
CA GLN A 375 -0.61 3.52 17.11
C GLN A 375 -0.09 3.37 15.66
N TYR A 376 -1.01 3.26 14.71
CA TYR A 376 -0.75 3.13 13.27
C TYR A 376 -0.91 4.44 12.49
N SER A 377 -1.11 5.59 13.15
CA SER A 377 -1.02 6.86 12.43
C SER A 377 0.40 7.04 11.86
N TRP A 378 0.52 7.63 10.68
CA TRP A 378 1.82 7.89 10.09
C TRP A 378 2.73 8.70 11.02
N ASP A 379 2.18 9.60 11.85
CA ASP A 379 2.99 10.30 12.87
C ASP A 379 3.69 9.34 13.83
N ASN A 380 2.98 8.30 14.31
CA ASN A 380 3.55 7.34 15.25
C ASN A 380 4.51 6.35 14.56
N VAL A 381 4.20 5.91 13.35
CA VAL A 381 5.11 5.09 12.54
C VAL A 381 6.40 5.86 12.24
N CYS A 382 6.29 7.13 11.82
CA CYS A 382 7.45 7.97 11.50
C CYS A 382 8.32 8.28 12.71
N LYS A 383 7.77 8.41 13.93
CA LYS A 383 8.58 8.52 15.16
C LYS A 383 9.53 7.33 15.30
N ASN A 384 9.05 6.12 15.03
CA ASN A 384 9.91 4.93 15.07
C ASN A 384 10.98 4.94 13.97
N ILE A 385 10.66 5.44 12.78
CA ILE A 385 11.63 5.58 11.68
C ILE A 385 12.68 6.64 12.04
N LEU A 386 12.28 7.79 12.58
CA LEU A 386 13.19 8.85 13.02
C LEU A 386 14.17 8.37 14.07
N ASN A 387 13.73 7.59 15.06
CA ASN A 387 14.61 6.98 16.07
C ASN A 387 15.70 6.08 15.45
N ILE A 388 15.38 5.39 14.34
CA ILE A 388 16.35 4.59 13.60
C ILE A 388 17.34 5.50 12.88
N TYR A 389 16.87 6.52 12.19
CA TYR A 389 17.73 7.47 11.49
C TYR A 389 18.70 8.19 12.41
N GLU A 390 18.24 8.64 13.58
CA GLU A 390 19.07 9.29 14.58
C GLU A 390 20.19 8.40 15.11
N ARG A 391 19.94 7.09 15.24
CA ARG A 391 20.98 6.12 15.66
C ARG A 391 22.02 5.89 14.58
N LEU A 392 21.62 5.93 13.30
CA LEU A 392 22.53 5.70 12.17
C LEU A 392 23.35 6.94 11.80
N LEU A 393 22.95 8.12 12.23
CA LEU A 393 23.60 9.38 11.93
C LEU A 393 24.43 9.94 13.11
N LYS A 394 24.46 9.23 14.23
CA LYS A 394 25.40 9.46 15.36
C LYS A 394 26.77 8.88 15.02
#